data_de45c0803f8c23902abdcc620116ee74
#
_entry.id   de45c0803f8c23902abdcc620116ee74
#
_cell.length_a   1.000
_cell.length_b   1.000
_cell.length_c   1.000
_cell.angle_alpha   90.00
_cell.angle_beta   90.00
_cell.angle_gamma   90.00
#
_symmetry.space_group_name_H-M   'P 1'
#
loop_
_entity.id
_entity.type
_entity.pdbx_description
1 polymer ?
#
loop_
_entity_poly.entity_id
_entity_poly.type
_entity_poly.pdbx_seq_one_letter_code
_entity_poly.pdbx_strand_id
1 'polypeptide(L)'
;MLLKKERKLITEYGLKLIDKDLTRGTGGNLSIYNREEDLIAISPSGISYEEINLEDIVIINPEGKVVKGDHKPSSELDLHLLLFQKRNDINAIIHTHPTYATTIACLNQEIPPVHYLVAYAGDKVPCAKYAAFGSKKLAKNVYKTMGQNYNASLMANHGLITVGYNIKEALATTEMVEYTAEIYYHTKAIGEPKILNKKQMNEVMNKFDDYR
;
A
#
# COMPACT_ATOMS: atom_id res chain seq x y z
N MET A 1 3.27 17.19 -21.06
CA MET A 1 2.96 15.82 -20.59
C MET A 1 2.02 15.94 -19.43
N LEU A 2 0.85 15.33 -19.51
CA LEU A 2 -0.18 15.34 -18.46
C LEU A 2 0.32 14.60 -17.22
N LEU A 3 0.11 15.18 -16.02
CA LEU A 3 0.59 14.66 -14.71
C LEU A 3 2.08 14.24 -14.74
N LYS A 4 2.96 15.09 -15.30
CA LYS A 4 4.40 14.79 -15.43
C LYS A 4 5.07 14.54 -14.08
N LYS A 5 4.68 15.27 -13.03
CA LYS A 5 5.22 15.11 -11.68
C LYS A 5 4.84 13.74 -11.09
N GLU A 6 3.57 13.36 -11.18
CA GLU A 6 3.04 12.09 -10.67
C GLU A 6 3.64 10.90 -11.42
N ARG A 7 3.76 11.00 -12.76
CA ARG A 7 4.44 9.98 -13.58
C ARG A 7 5.88 9.75 -13.11
N LYS A 8 6.65 10.85 -12.93
CA LYS A 8 8.03 10.79 -12.44
C LYS A 8 8.09 10.14 -11.05
N LEU A 9 7.19 10.49 -10.14
CA LEU A 9 7.14 9.89 -8.82
C LEU A 9 6.82 8.38 -8.88
N ILE A 10 5.88 7.94 -9.72
CA ILE A 10 5.57 6.52 -9.86
C ILE A 10 6.78 5.73 -10.37
N THR A 11 7.49 6.20 -11.39
CA THR A 11 8.70 5.53 -11.89
C THR A 11 9.81 5.49 -10.84
N GLU A 12 10.07 6.62 -10.17
CA GLU A 12 11.10 6.71 -9.12
C GLU A 12 10.80 5.79 -7.92
N TYR A 13 9.56 5.77 -7.46
CA TYR A 13 9.14 4.97 -6.31
C TYR A 13 8.97 3.50 -6.66
N GLY A 14 8.62 3.19 -7.91
CA GLY A 14 8.63 1.82 -8.42
C GLY A 14 10.03 1.19 -8.34
N LEU A 15 11.07 1.92 -8.77
CA LEU A 15 12.47 1.49 -8.62
C LEU A 15 12.86 1.31 -7.15
N LYS A 16 12.46 2.23 -6.26
CA LYS A 16 12.70 2.08 -4.82
C LYS A 16 12.06 0.83 -4.22
N LEU A 17 10.92 0.37 -4.74
CA LEU A 17 10.31 -0.89 -4.29
C LEU A 17 11.18 -2.10 -4.66
N ILE A 18 11.80 -2.08 -5.84
CA ILE A 18 12.74 -3.13 -6.28
C ILE A 18 14.02 -3.07 -5.42
N ASP A 19 14.64 -1.90 -5.31
CA ASP A 19 15.90 -1.69 -4.55
C ASP A 19 15.79 -2.11 -3.07
N LYS A 20 14.58 -2.05 -2.51
CA LYS A 20 14.30 -2.37 -1.11
C LYS A 20 13.68 -3.77 -0.92
N ASP A 21 13.68 -4.62 -1.94
CA ASP A 21 13.07 -5.96 -1.92
C ASP A 21 11.59 -5.98 -1.47
N LEU A 22 10.87 -4.86 -1.68
CA LEU A 22 9.44 -4.74 -1.32
C LEU A 22 8.53 -5.33 -2.40
N THR A 23 9.04 -5.54 -3.62
CA THR A 23 8.38 -6.26 -4.71
C THR A 23 9.40 -6.91 -5.64
N ARG A 24 8.93 -7.76 -6.55
CA ARG A 24 9.77 -8.47 -7.52
C ARG A 24 9.11 -8.52 -8.90
N GLY A 25 9.92 -8.36 -9.95
CA GLY A 25 9.47 -8.42 -11.35
C GLY A 25 8.39 -7.39 -11.65
N THR A 26 7.24 -7.83 -12.12
CA THR A 26 6.07 -6.99 -12.45
C THR A 26 5.04 -6.93 -11.32
N GLY A 27 5.39 -7.42 -10.12
CA GLY A 27 4.48 -7.48 -8.99
C GLY A 27 4.22 -6.12 -8.35
N GLY A 28 3.06 -5.98 -7.74
CA GLY A 28 2.65 -4.74 -7.10
C GLY A 28 2.25 -3.64 -8.07
N ASN A 29 1.78 -2.52 -7.53
CA ASN A 29 1.37 -1.36 -8.32
C ASN A 29 1.30 -0.11 -7.44
N LEU A 30 1.49 1.06 -8.10
CA LEU A 30 1.44 2.37 -7.46
C LEU A 30 0.44 3.27 -8.17
N SER A 31 -0.22 4.13 -7.41
CA SER A 31 -1.02 5.21 -7.98
C SER A 31 -0.91 6.49 -7.17
N ILE A 32 -1.08 7.62 -7.84
CA ILE A 32 -1.13 8.96 -7.24
C ILE A 32 -2.35 9.70 -7.80
N TYR A 33 -3.19 10.19 -6.91
CA TYR A 33 -4.34 11.02 -7.25
C TYR A 33 -3.96 12.50 -7.13
N ASN A 34 -3.96 13.20 -8.23
CA ASN A 34 -3.91 14.65 -8.25
C ASN A 34 -5.36 15.18 -8.18
N ARG A 35 -5.75 15.66 -7.00
CA ARG A 35 -7.13 16.12 -6.76
C ARG A 35 -7.45 17.48 -7.38
N GLU A 36 -6.43 18.28 -7.70
CA GLU A 36 -6.62 19.58 -8.37
C GLU A 36 -7.02 19.37 -9.84
N GLU A 37 -6.36 18.41 -10.49
CA GLU A 37 -6.64 18.03 -11.90
C GLU A 37 -7.78 16.99 -12.00
N ASP A 38 -8.21 16.43 -10.88
CA ASP A 38 -9.16 15.30 -10.78
C ASP A 38 -8.75 14.10 -11.64
N LEU A 39 -7.45 13.77 -11.62
CA LEU A 39 -6.85 12.71 -12.41
C LEU A 39 -5.94 11.84 -11.54
N ILE A 40 -5.87 10.56 -11.89
CA ILE A 40 -5.05 9.55 -11.22
C ILE A 40 -3.99 9.04 -12.20
N ALA A 41 -2.73 9.09 -11.79
CA ALA A 41 -1.64 8.37 -12.44
C ALA A 41 -1.52 6.98 -11.79
N ILE A 42 -1.42 5.92 -12.60
CA ILE A 42 -1.29 4.54 -12.13
C ILE A 42 -0.28 3.76 -12.97
N SER A 43 0.50 2.89 -12.33
CA SER A 43 1.44 2.02 -13.04
C SER A 43 0.72 1.09 -14.03
N PRO A 44 1.33 0.81 -15.19
CA PRO A 44 0.77 -0.11 -16.18
C PRO A 44 0.80 -1.56 -15.66
N SER A 45 -0.02 -2.41 -16.27
CA SER A 45 -0.02 -3.85 -15.99
C SER A 45 1.10 -4.56 -16.75
N GLY A 46 1.87 -5.40 -16.06
CA GLY A 46 2.78 -6.37 -16.69
C GLY A 46 4.10 -5.80 -17.21
N ILE A 47 4.49 -4.60 -16.83
CA ILE A 47 5.81 -4.00 -17.14
C ILE A 47 6.61 -3.92 -15.85
N SER A 48 7.89 -4.34 -15.89
CA SER A 48 8.82 -4.22 -14.76
C SER A 48 9.11 -2.75 -14.45
N TYR A 49 9.26 -2.41 -13.17
CA TYR A 49 9.64 -1.05 -12.77
C TYR A 49 11.01 -0.62 -13.28
N GLU A 50 11.90 -1.55 -13.61
CA GLU A 50 13.21 -1.29 -14.22
C GLU A 50 13.10 -0.85 -15.69
N GLU A 51 11.97 -1.17 -16.35
CA GLU A 51 11.72 -0.89 -17.78
C GLU A 51 10.70 0.23 -17.99
N ILE A 52 9.90 0.58 -16.95
CA ILE A 52 8.87 1.61 -17.05
C ILE A 52 9.46 2.99 -17.31
N ASN A 53 9.00 3.64 -18.37
CA ASN A 53 9.27 5.04 -18.66
C ASN A 53 8.08 5.94 -18.25
N LEU A 54 8.26 7.25 -18.26
CA LEU A 54 7.21 8.21 -17.89
C LEU A 54 5.97 8.11 -18.79
N GLU A 55 6.17 7.77 -20.05
CA GLU A 55 5.13 7.63 -21.06
C GLU A 55 4.23 6.42 -20.79
N ASP A 56 4.77 5.36 -20.19
CA ASP A 56 4.08 4.11 -19.92
C ASP A 56 3.06 4.23 -18.78
N ILE A 57 3.23 5.22 -17.89
CA ILE A 57 2.28 5.47 -16.79
C ILE A 57 0.93 5.88 -17.36
N VAL A 58 -0.12 5.20 -16.93
CA VAL A 58 -1.50 5.43 -17.41
C VAL A 58 -2.17 6.52 -16.59
N ILE A 59 -2.84 7.44 -17.25
CA ILE A 59 -3.67 8.47 -16.59
C ILE A 59 -5.14 8.12 -16.78
N ILE A 60 -5.86 8.06 -15.69
CA ILE A 60 -7.28 7.74 -15.63
C ILE A 60 -8.05 8.85 -14.90
N ASN A 61 -9.36 8.92 -15.15
CA ASN A 61 -10.25 9.71 -14.32
C ASN A 61 -10.75 8.90 -13.10
N PRO A 62 -11.44 9.51 -12.11
CA PRO A 62 -11.94 8.81 -10.91
C PRO A 62 -12.95 7.68 -11.20
N GLU A 63 -13.58 7.65 -12.39
CA GLU A 63 -14.44 6.56 -12.84
C GLU A 63 -13.66 5.38 -13.44
N GLY A 64 -12.31 5.49 -13.54
CA GLY A 64 -11.41 4.46 -14.05
C GLY A 64 -11.29 4.44 -15.59
N LYS A 65 -11.78 5.46 -16.28
CA LYS A 65 -11.63 5.59 -17.72
C LYS A 65 -10.23 6.15 -18.05
N VAL A 66 -9.54 5.49 -18.99
CA VAL A 66 -8.24 5.97 -19.48
C VAL A 66 -8.40 7.31 -20.21
N VAL A 67 -7.67 8.32 -19.75
CA VAL A 67 -7.59 9.66 -20.33
C VAL A 67 -6.35 9.78 -21.20
N LYS A 68 -5.22 9.18 -20.77
CA LYS A 68 -3.94 9.20 -21.49
C LYS A 68 -3.08 7.99 -21.13
N GLY A 69 -2.43 7.40 -22.14
CA GLY A 69 -1.54 6.24 -22.06
C GLY A 69 -1.98 5.14 -23.01
N ASP A 70 -1.00 4.36 -23.49
CA ASP A 70 -1.23 3.32 -24.51
C ASP A 70 -1.29 1.91 -23.86
N HIS A 71 -0.92 1.81 -22.58
CA HIS A 71 -0.95 0.57 -21.82
C HIS A 71 -2.26 0.38 -21.05
N LYS A 72 -2.53 -0.86 -20.68
CA LYS A 72 -3.61 -1.15 -19.73
C LYS A 72 -3.16 -0.72 -18.34
N PRO A 73 -4.01 -0.05 -17.55
CA PRO A 73 -3.70 0.21 -16.14
C PRO A 73 -3.57 -1.10 -15.38
N SER A 74 -2.98 -1.05 -14.17
CA SER A 74 -2.88 -2.21 -13.29
C SER A 74 -4.20 -2.99 -13.22
N SER A 75 -4.10 -4.31 -13.20
CA SER A 75 -5.26 -5.21 -13.03
C SER A 75 -6.01 -4.99 -11.71
N GLU A 76 -5.40 -4.31 -10.73
CA GLU A 76 -6.00 -3.98 -9.44
C GLU A 76 -6.57 -2.57 -9.36
N LEU A 77 -6.85 -1.98 -10.52
CA LEU A 77 -7.44 -0.64 -10.63
C LEU A 77 -8.65 -0.42 -9.72
N ASP A 78 -9.58 -1.38 -9.65
CA ASP A 78 -10.79 -1.28 -8.81
C ASP A 78 -10.47 -1.07 -7.32
N LEU A 79 -9.35 -1.62 -6.84
CA LEU A 79 -8.89 -1.45 -5.46
C LEU A 79 -8.43 -0.01 -5.20
N HIS A 80 -7.61 0.54 -6.10
CA HIS A 80 -7.14 1.91 -6.02
C HIS A 80 -8.28 2.91 -6.11
N LEU A 81 -9.17 2.75 -7.09
CA LEU A 81 -10.33 3.62 -7.26
C LEU A 81 -11.24 3.64 -6.03
N LEU A 82 -11.55 2.47 -5.49
CA LEU A 82 -12.42 2.39 -4.31
C LEU A 82 -11.81 3.10 -3.10
N LEU A 83 -10.51 2.94 -2.86
CA LEU A 83 -9.82 3.62 -1.76
C LEU A 83 -9.82 5.15 -1.98
N PHE A 84 -9.46 5.66 -3.15
CA PHE A 84 -9.49 7.10 -3.44
C PHE A 84 -10.90 7.70 -3.35
N GLN A 85 -11.93 6.97 -3.78
CA GLN A 85 -13.34 7.40 -3.67
C GLN A 85 -13.85 7.46 -2.23
N LYS A 86 -13.31 6.61 -1.35
CA LYS A 86 -13.78 6.48 0.03
C LYS A 86 -12.90 7.17 1.07
N ARG A 87 -11.67 7.54 0.71
CA ARG A 87 -10.66 8.16 1.57
C ARG A 87 -10.19 9.47 0.95
N ASN A 88 -10.69 10.60 1.49
CA ASN A 88 -10.26 11.94 1.03
C ASN A 88 -8.95 12.40 1.66
N ASP A 89 -8.48 11.70 2.67
CA ASP A 89 -7.24 11.94 3.40
C ASP A 89 -5.99 11.34 2.72
N ILE A 90 -6.17 10.55 1.65
CA ILE A 90 -5.07 9.91 0.92
C ILE A 90 -4.99 10.39 -0.53
N ASN A 91 -3.76 10.49 -1.05
CA ASN A 91 -3.50 10.80 -2.46
C ASN A 91 -2.51 9.81 -3.10
N ALA A 92 -2.00 8.83 -2.34
CA ALA A 92 -1.10 7.80 -2.87
C ALA A 92 -1.43 6.43 -2.30
N ILE A 93 -1.27 5.41 -3.15
CA ILE A 93 -1.46 4.00 -2.80
C ILE A 93 -0.28 3.22 -3.35
N ILE A 94 0.26 2.32 -2.53
CA ILE A 94 1.28 1.34 -2.88
C ILE A 94 0.76 -0.05 -2.54
N HIS A 95 0.73 -0.93 -3.52
CA HIS A 95 0.53 -2.36 -3.33
C HIS A 95 1.82 -3.10 -3.65
N THR A 96 2.23 -4.03 -2.78
CA THR A 96 3.49 -4.76 -2.84
C THR A 96 3.36 -6.18 -2.30
N HIS A 97 4.40 -7.00 -2.56
CA HIS A 97 4.49 -8.37 -2.07
C HIS A 97 5.77 -8.59 -1.23
N PRO A 98 6.01 -7.77 -0.17
CA PRO A 98 7.23 -7.90 0.62
C PRO A 98 7.20 -9.21 1.42
N THR A 99 8.36 -9.80 1.66
CA THR A 99 8.48 -11.20 2.09
C THR A 99 7.78 -11.49 3.41
N TYR A 100 8.07 -10.71 4.45
CA TYR A 100 7.56 -11.00 5.80
C TYR A 100 6.08 -10.64 5.95
N ALA A 101 5.65 -9.48 5.46
CA ALA A 101 4.24 -9.10 5.48
C ALA A 101 3.39 -10.10 4.67
N THR A 102 3.87 -10.53 3.49
CA THR A 102 3.19 -11.54 2.68
C THR A 102 3.17 -12.91 3.37
N THR A 103 4.24 -13.30 4.08
CA THR A 103 4.27 -14.53 4.87
C THR A 103 3.15 -14.55 5.92
N ILE A 104 2.96 -13.44 6.65
CA ILE A 104 1.88 -13.31 7.64
C ILE A 104 0.51 -13.26 6.95
N ALA A 105 0.40 -12.58 5.80
CA ALA A 105 -0.82 -12.58 4.99
C ALA A 105 -1.24 -14.00 4.54
N CYS A 106 -0.29 -14.89 4.26
CA CYS A 106 -0.55 -16.29 3.95
C CYS A 106 -1.08 -17.11 5.14
N LEU A 107 -0.89 -16.64 6.35
CA LEU A 107 -1.53 -17.22 7.55
C LEU A 107 -2.94 -16.65 7.79
N ASN A 108 -3.39 -15.68 7.00
CA ASN A 108 -4.62 -14.93 7.18
C ASN A 108 -4.71 -14.26 8.57
N GLN A 109 -3.57 -13.80 9.09
CA GLN A 109 -3.43 -13.16 10.39
C GLN A 109 -3.08 -11.68 10.23
N GLU A 110 -3.41 -10.89 11.24
CA GLU A 110 -2.95 -9.50 11.37
C GLU A 110 -1.53 -9.45 11.95
N ILE A 111 -0.83 -8.34 11.77
CA ILE A 111 0.39 -8.04 12.53
C ILE A 111 -0.05 -7.24 13.76
N PRO A 112 0.07 -7.81 14.97
CA PRO A 112 -0.28 -7.10 16.19
C PRO A 112 0.77 -6.04 16.53
N PRO A 113 0.52 -5.12 17.46
CA PRO A 113 1.49 -4.10 17.86
C PRO A 113 2.66 -4.70 18.66
N VAL A 114 3.44 -5.54 18.02
CA VAL A 114 4.65 -6.16 18.56
C VAL A 114 5.80 -5.15 18.71
N HIS A 115 5.77 -4.08 17.92
CA HIS A 115 6.75 -3.00 17.92
C HIS A 115 6.03 -1.66 17.72
N TYR A 116 6.51 -0.58 18.32
CA TYR A 116 5.86 0.73 18.27
C TYR A 116 5.70 1.31 16.84
N LEU A 117 6.55 0.92 15.89
CA LEU A 117 6.48 1.36 14.49
C LEU A 117 5.26 0.81 13.73
N VAL A 118 4.51 -0.14 14.30
CA VAL A 118 3.19 -0.52 13.77
C VAL A 118 2.27 0.71 13.67
N ALA A 119 2.52 1.77 14.47
CA ALA A 119 1.80 3.04 14.42
C ALA A 119 1.78 3.74 13.06
N TYR A 120 2.71 3.42 12.14
CA TYR A 120 2.61 3.89 10.75
C TYR A 120 1.34 3.38 10.05
N ALA A 121 0.90 2.18 10.38
CA ALA A 121 -0.31 1.58 9.84
C ALA A 121 -1.57 1.91 10.66
N GLY A 122 -1.41 2.14 11.96
CA GLY A 122 -2.46 2.30 12.96
C GLY A 122 -2.11 1.57 14.27
N ASP A 123 -3.11 1.10 15.01
CA ASP A 123 -2.87 0.33 16.24
C ASP A 123 -2.50 -1.13 15.97
N LYS A 124 -2.58 -1.58 14.71
CA LYS A 124 -2.16 -2.89 14.18
C LYS A 124 -2.13 -2.84 12.65
N VAL A 125 -1.66 -3.91 11.98
CA VAL A 125 -1.87 -4.11 10.55
C VAL A 125 -2.93 -5.20 10.34
N PRO A 126 -4.17 -4.85 10.01
CA PRO A 126 -5.24 -5.84 9.83
C PRO A 126 -5.04 -6.65 8.55
N CYS A 127 -5.69 -7.83 8.46
CA CYS A 127 -5.65 -8.67 7.27
C CYS A 127 -7.04 -8.75 6.62
N ALA A 128 -7.13 -8.30 5.37
CA ALA A 128 -8.36 -8.38 4.58
C ALA A 128 -8.61 -9.82 4.09
N LYS A 129 -9.88 -10.23 4.08
CA LYS A 129 -10.29 -11.57 3.63
C LYS A 129 -9.89 -11.81 2.18
N TYR A 130 -9.46 -13.04 1.89
CA TYR A 130 -9.10 -13.45 0.55
C TYR A 130 -10.21 -13.19 -0.50
N ALA A 131 -9.78 -12.71 -1.64
CA ALA A 131 -10.51 -12.72 -2.90
C ALA A 131 -9.48 -12.71 -4.04
N ALA A 132 -9.89 -13.14 -5.24
CA ALA A 132 -9.00 -13.14 -6.40
C ALA A 132 -8.49 -11.72 -6.70
N PHE A 133 -7.21 -11.61 -7.09
CA PHE A 133 -6.60 -10.34 -7.49
C PHE A 133 -7.41 -9.66 -8.61
N GLY A 134 -7.42 -8.34 -8.65
CA GLY A 134 -8.17 -7.55 -9.63
C GLY A 134 -9.69 -7.59 -9.46
N SER A 135 -10.23 -8.30 -8.45
CA SER A 135 -11.67 -8.40 -8.27
C SER A 135 -12.24 -7.24 -7.43
N LYS A 136 -13.45 -6.78 -7.78
CA LYS A 136 -14.22 -5.85 -6.95
C LYS A 136 -14.47 -6.37 -5.52
N LYS A 137 -14.47 -7.70 -5.34
CA LYS A 137 -14.61 -8.33 -4.03
C LYS A 137 -13.37 -8.07 -3.18
N LEU A 138 -12.16 -8.18 -3.76
CA LEU A 138 -10.91 -7.84 -3.07
C LEU A 138 -10.92 -6.37 -2.63
N ALA A 139 -11.23 -5.45 -3.55
CA ALA A 139 -11.33 -4.02 -3.25
C ALA A 139 -12.28 -3.74 -2.06
N LYS A 140 -13.47 -4.36 -2.06
CA LYS A 140 -14.45 -4.23 -0.96
C LYS A 140 -13.93 -4.82 0.35
N ASN A 141 -13.26 -5.98 0.31
CA ASN A 141 -12.69 -6.61 1.51
C ASN A 141 -11.61 -5.72 2.13
N VAL A 142 -10.70 -5.19 1.30
CA VAL A 142 -9.63 -4.28 1.74
C VAL A 142 -10.22 -3.01 2.36
N TYR A 143 -11.12 -2.31 1.65
CA TYR A 143 -11.74 -1.11 2.20
C TYR A 143 -12.50 -1.37 3.51
N LYS A 144 -13.27 -2.47 3.58
CA LYS A 144 -13.97 -2.84 4.83
C LYS A 144 -13.01 -3.08 5.99
N THR A 145 -11.82 -3.60 5.72
CA THR A 145 -10.80 -3.90 6.73
C THR A 145 -10.04 -2.65 7.15
N MET A 146 -9.65 -1.80 6.21
CA MET A 146 -8.90 -0.57 6.49
C MET A 146 -9.80 0.54 7.06
N GLY A 147 -11.00 0.72 6.51
CA GLY A 147 -11.89 1.85 6.83
C GLY A 147 -11.17 3.19 6.69
N GLN A 148 -11.40 4.07 7.66
CA GLN A 148 -10.73 5.37 7.79
C GLN A 148 -9.54 5.33 8.77
N ASN A 149 -9.33 4.18 9.45
CA ASN A 149 -8.46 4.12 10.62
C ASN A 149 -7.07 3.55 10.34
N TYR A 150 -6.92 2.80 9.23
CA TYR A 150 -5.66 2.11 8.93
C TYR A 150 -5.03 2.62 7.65
N ASN A 151 -3.72 2.85 7.68
CA ASN A 151 -2.93 3.23 6.51
C ASN A 151 -2.30 2.02 5.81
N ALA A 152 -2.50 0.82 6.34
CA ALA A 152 -2.05 -0.44 5.75
C ALA A 152 -3.05 -1.57 6.01
N SER A 153 -3.07 -2.55 5.12
CA SER A 153 -3.72 -3.84 5.32
C SER A 153 -2.95 -4.94 4.62
N LEU A 154 -2.76 -6.06 5.29
CA LEU A 154 -2.46 -7.31 4.62
C LEU A 154 -3.67 -7.75 3.79
N MET A 155 -3.40 -8.42 2.69
CA MET A 155 -4.41 -9.09 1.86
C MET A 155 -4.15 -10.60 1.94
N ALA A 156 -5.08 -11.35 2.50
CA ALA A 156 -4.93 -12.79 2.73
C ALA A 156 -4.42 -13.53 1.48
N ASN A 157 -3.33 -14.31 1.63
CA ASN A 157 -2.67 -15.07 0.56
C ASN A 157 -2.28 -14.25 -0.68
N HIS A 158 -1.94 -12.95 -0.49
CA HIS A 158 -1.65 -12.06 -1.59
C HIS A 158 -0.45 -11.15 -1.29
N GLY A 159 -0.59 -10.17 -0.38
CA GLY A 159 0.45 -9.19 -0.11
C GLY A 159 0.01 -8.08 0.82
N LEU A 160 0.57 -6.89 0.60
CA LEU A 160 0.38 -5.69 1.40
C LEU A 160 -0.17 -4.55 0.54
N ILE A 161 -1.09 -3.77 1.09
CA ILE A 161 -1.47 -2.47 0.56
C ILE A 161 -1.26 -1.39 1.61
N THR A 162 -0.72 -0.24 1.18
CA THR A 162 -0.48 0.93 2.02
C THR A 162 -0.97 2.19 1.33
N VAL A 163 -1.35 3.17 2.14
CA VAL A 163 -1.85 4.47 1.67
C VAL A 163 -1.16 5.61 2.40
N GLY A 164 -1.17 6.79 1.80
CA GLY A 164 -0.64 8.01 2.42
C GLY A 164 -1.18 9.27 1.75
N TYR A 165 -1.03 10.41 2.44
CA TYR A 165 -1.31 11.72 1.86
C TYR A 165 -0.43 12.01 0.63
N ASN A 166 0.75 11.40 0.58
CA ASN A 166 1.66 11.42 -0.57
C ASN A 166 2.40 10.08 -0.69
N ILE A 167 3.10 9.88 -1.82
CA ILE A 167 3.80 8.63 -2.11
C ILE A 167 4.95 8.34 -1.13
N LYS A 168 5.58 9.39 -0.55
CA LYS A 168 6.64 9.23 0.44
C LYS A 168 6.10 8.62 1.73
N GLU A 169 4.94 9.06 2.19
CA GLU A 169 4.27 8.50 3.38
C GLU A 169 3.81 7.07 3.14
N ALA A 170 3.21 6.79 1.96
CA ALA A 170 2.80 5.43 1.60
C ALA A 170 4.01 4.47 1.59
N LEU A 171 5.17 4.89 1.03
CA LEU A 171 6.39 4.09 1.05
C LEU A 171 6.92 3.90 2.48
N ALA A 172 6.99 4.95 3.28
CA ALA A 172 7.43 4.84 4.67
C ALA A 172 6.55 3.85 5.46
N THR A 173 5.24 3.88 5.25
CA THR A 173 4.32 2.90 5.84
C THR A 173 4.63 1.48 5.34
N THR A 174 4.90 1.30 4.04
CA THR A 174 5.27 -0.01 3.47
C THR A 174 6.53 -0.58 4.13
N GLU A 175 7.59 0.24 4.23
CA GLU A 175 8.87 -0.15 4.86
C GLU A 175 8.69 -0.52 6.34
N MET A 176 7.93 0.27 7.09
CA MET A 176 7.72 0.01 8.52
C MET A 176 6.82 -1.20 8.76
N VAL A 177 5.85 -1.47 7.88
CA VAL A 177 5.05 -2.70 7.97
C VAL A 177 5.90 -3.92 7.68
N GLU A 178 6.74 -3.91 6.64
CA GLU A 178 7.64 -5.04 6.36
C GLU A 178 8.62 -5.28 7.52
N TYR A 179 9.26 -4.22 8.01
CA TYR A 179 10.16 -4.31 9.16
C TYR A 179 9.48 -4.86 10.42
N THR A 180 8.27 -4.42 10.73
CA THR A 180 7.54 -4.94 11.90
C THR A 180 7.03 -6.36 11.68
N ALA A 181 6.72 -6.74 10.44
CA ALA A 181 6.40 -8.11 10.06
C ALA A 181 7.59 -9.04 10.26
N GLU A 182 8.80 -8.60 9.87
CA GLU A 182 10.06 -9.32 10.10
C GLU A 182 10.31 -9.55 11.60
N ILE A 183 10.20 -8.48 12.41
CA ILE A 183 10.33 -8.58 13.87
C ILE A 183 9.30 -9.58 14.43
N TYR A 184 8.05 -9.48 14.01
CA TYR A 184 7.00 -10.39 14.49
C TYR A 184 7.30 -11.84 14.13
N TYR A 185 7.69 -12.10 12.88
CA TYR A 185 8.09 -13.43 12.41
C TYR A 185 9.22 -14.02 13.25
N HIS A 186 10.32 -13.28 13.43
CA HIS A 186 11.47 -13.74 14.21
C HIS A 186 11.14 -13.90 15.70
N THR A 187 10.36 -13.01 16.28
CA THR A 187 9.94 -13.10 17.68
C THR A 187 9.09 -14.36 17.91
N LYS A 188 8.16 -14.68 16.99
CA LYS A 188 7.38 -15.92 17.07
C LYS A 188 8.22 -17.18 16.93
N ALA A 189 9.32 -17.14 16.20
CA ALA A 189 10.22 -18.28 16.05
C ALA A 189 11.02 -18.61 17.33
N ILE A 190 11.27 -17.60 18.18
CA ILE A 190 12.07 -17.77 19.40
C ILE A 190 11.29 -17.69 20.72
N GLY A 191 9.99 -17.34 20.65
CA GLY A 191 9.14 -17.25 21.84
C GLY A 191 7.79 -16.60 21.57
N GLU A 192 7.08 -16.21 22.63
CA GLU A 192 5.80 -15.54 22.55
C GLU A 192 5.98 -14.02 22.66
N PRO A 193 5.64 -13.23 21.61
CA PRO A 193 5.85 -11.80 21.60
C PRO A 193 5.03 -11.07 22.67
N LYS A 194 5.63 -10.07 23.32
CA LYS A 194 4.92 -9.13 24.18
C LYS A 194 4.26 -8.04 23.34
N ILE A 195 2.94 -8.02 23.33
CA ILE A 195 2.14 -7.10 22.52
C ILE A 195 1.84 -5.82 23.31
N LEU A 196 2.06 -4.66 22.70
CA LEU A 196 1.72 -3.37 23.29
C LEU A 196 0.19 -3.27 23.42
N ASN A 197 -0.26 -2.78 24.58
CA ASN A 197 -1.69 -2.59 24.80
C ASN A 197 -2.19 -1.29 24.15
N LYS A 198 -3.50 -1.11 24.12
CA LYS A 198 -4.16 0.05 23.49
C LYS A 198 -3.69 1.40 24.06
N LYS A 199 -3.42 1.48 25.37
CA LYS A 199 -2.92 2.72 26.00
C LYS A 199 -1.54 3.06 25.49
N GLN A 200 -0.64 2.07 25.45
CA GLN A 200 0.72 2.24 24.93
C GLN A 200 0.73 2.65 23.46
N MET A 201 -0.12 2.03 22.62
CA MET A 201 -0.23 2.41 21.21
C MET A 201 -0.80 3.82 21.01
N ASN A 202 -1.80 4.22 21.80
CA ASN A 202 -2.31 5.59 21.75
C ASN A 202 -1.24 6.63 22.13
N GLU A 203 -0.41 6.35 23.13
CA GLU A 203 0.72 7.22 23.52
C GLU A 203 1.73 7.34 22.35
N VAL A 204 1.99 6.26 21.63
CA VAL A 204 2.87 6.26 20.45
C VAL A 204 2.24 7.07 19.31
N MET A 205 0.98 6.80 18.96
CA MET A 205 0.31 7.49 17.85
C MET A 205 0.24 9.00 18.07
N ASN A 206 -0.08 9.47 19.28
CA ASN A 206 -0.07 10.89 19.61
C ASN A 206 1.31 11.53 19.40
N LYS A 207 2.41 10.83 19.76
CA LYS A 207 3.76 11.34 19.51
C LYS A 207 4.11 11.40 18.02
N PHE A 208 3.57 10.49 17.19
CA PHE A 208 3.75 10.56 15.74
C PHE A 208 3.03 11.74 15.11
N ASP A 209 1.88 12.15 15.64
CA ASP A 209 1.13 13.34 15.16
C ASP A 209 1.91 14.62 15.44
N ASP A 210 2.65 14.69 16.57
CA ASP A 210 3.54 15.82 16.90
C ASP A 210 4.82 15.86 16.04
N TYR A 211 5.17 14.74 15.37
CA TYR A 211 6.43 14.58 14.61
C TYR A 211 6.25 14.79 13.10
N ARG A 212 5.00 14.84 12.62
CA ARG A 212 4.62 15.04 11.21
C ARG A 212 4.30 16.50 10.91
#